data_60c12efa1ad3f75be89c265b4039041a
#
_entry.id   60c12efa1ad3f75be89c265b4039041a
#
_cell.length_a   1.000
_cell.length_b   1.000
_cell.length_c   1.000
_cell.angle_alpha   90.00
_cell.angle_beta   90.00
_cell.angle_gamma   90.00
#
_symmetry.space_group_name_H-M   'P 1'
#
loop_
_entity.id
_entity.type
_entity.pdbx_description
1 polymer ?
#
loop_
_entity_poly.entity_id
_entity_poly.type
_entity_poly.pdbx_seq_one_letter_code
_entity_poly.pdbx_strand_id
1 'polypeptide(L)'
;MIYTGGFFDGTGFVDAFAGSDASIGLMLGSFFALIITICFYSIRRVLSFTDCCNSIPEGFKAMVPAILILTFAWTLKTMTESLGAKEFVAGLVGGVSGPLLGLFPAIIFLVGAFLAFATGTSWGTFGILIPIVVNIFSGTNHTMMIISISACMAGAVCGDHCSPISDTTIMASAGAQCNHMNHVSTQLPYAVLVAAISCLTYIIAGFVRNPVVPFIIGVLILIGTFVGIKYIIKYITRTDKANEQAE
;
A
#
# COMPACT_ATOMS: atom_id res chain seq x y z
N MET A 1 -2.09 15.38 -13.58
CA MET A 1 -1.52 15.85 -12.29
C MET A 1 -1.04 17.29 -12.41
N ILE A 2 0.09 17.58 -13.06
CA ILE A 2 0.69 18.93 -13.14
C ILE A 2 -0.28 19.99 -13.72
N TYR A 3 -1.06 19.62 -14.73
CA TYR A 3 -2.07 20.50 -15.32
C TYR A 3 -3.15 20.92 -14.30
N THR A 4 -3.68 19.97 -13.54
CA THR A 4 -4.74 20.24 -12.54
C THR A 4 -4.23 21.01 -11.32
N GLY A 5 -2.92 21.04 -11.08
CA GLY A 5 -2.29 21.82 -10.02
C GLY A 5 -1.85 23.22 -10.39
N GLY A 6 -2.22 23.72 -11.59
CA GLY A 6 -1.94 25.10 -12.01
C GLY A 6 -0.50 25.37 -12.44
N PHE A 7 0.25 24.35 -12.86
CA PHE A 7 1.64 24.54 -13.34
C PHE A 7 1.73 25.55 -14.49
N PHE A 8 0.77 25.53 -15.40
CA PHE A 8 0.73 26.45 -16.52
C PHE A 8 0.26 27.86 -16.12
N ASP A 9 -0.28 28.02 -14.90
CA ASP A 9 -0.68 29.29 -14.33
C ASP A 9 0.44 29.93 -13.48
N GLY A 10 1.66 29.38 -13.53
CA GLY A 10 2.84 29.94 -12.90
C GLY A 10 3.19 29.40 -11.51
N THR A 11 2.51 28.35 -11.05
CA THR A 11 2.91 27.66 -9.79
C THR A 11 4.16 26.81 -10.01
N GLY A 12 5.01 26.71 -8.99
CA GLY A 12 6.20 25.86 -9.02
C GLY A 12 5.82 24.39 -9.27
N PHE A 13 6.73 23.60 -9.85
CA PHE A 13 6.49 22.18 -10.16
C PHE A 13 6.04 21.37 -8.93
N VAL A 14 6.68 21.59 -7.78
CA VAL A 14 6.37 20.87 -6.54
C VAL A 14 4.98 21.27 -6.02
N ASP A 15 4.67 22.56 -6.03
CA ASP A 15 3.40 23.09 -5.55
C ASP A 15 2.25 22.68 -6.47
N ALA A 16 2.48 22.70 -7.79
CA ALA A 16 1.52 22.21 -8.78
C ALA A 16 1.25 20.71 -8.63
N PHE A 17 2.26 19.91 -8.29
CA PHE A 17 2.07 18.49 -8.04
C PHE A 17 1.33 18.23 -6.73
N ALA A 18 1.68 18.95 -5.67
CA ALA A 18 1.05 18.85 -4.35
C ALA A 18 -0.41 19.32 -4.36
N GLY A 19 -0.73 20.39 -5.10
CA GLY A 19 -2.08 20.93 -5.26
C GLY A 19 -2.92 20.26 -6.35
N SER A 20 -2.42 19.19 -7.01
CA SER A 20 -3.13 18.55 -8.12
C SER A 20 -4.34 17.74 -7.66
N ASP A 21 -5.44 17.82 -8.43
CA ASP A 21 -6.56 16.87 -8.28
C ASP A 21 -6.18 15.53 -8.95
N ALA A 22 -5.95 14.53 -8.11
CA ALA A 22 -5.55 13.21 -8.55
C ALA A 22 -6.64 12.52 -9.38
N SER A 23 -7.91 12.69 -9.05
CA SER A 23 -9.04 12.05 -9.73
C SER A 23 -9.17 12.57 -11.16
N ILE A 24 -9.13 13.89 -11.34
CA ILE A 24 -9.16 14.51 -12.67
C ILE A 24 -7.88 14.18 -13.45
N GLY A 25 -6.72 14.25 -12.79
CA GLY A 25 -5.43 13.95 -13.41
C GLY A 25 -5.34 12.52 -13.94
N LEU A 26 -5.84 11.54 -13.19
CA LEU A 26 -5.88 10.13 -13.60
C LEU A 26 -6.90 9.89 -14.74
N MET A 27 -8.08 10.51 -14.67
CA MET A 27 -9.09 10.41 -15.72
C MET A 27 -8.57 10.95 -17.05
N LEU A 28 -8.00 12.16 -17.07
CA LEU A 28 -7.43 12.74 -18.27
C LEU A 28 -6.22 11.93 -18.77
N GLY A 29 -5.34 11.50 -17.86
CA GLY A 29 -4.16 10.70 -18.20
C GLY A 29 -4.54 9.37 -18.87
N SER A 30 -5.53 8.65 -18.33
CA SER A 30 -6.01 7.39 -18.91
C SER A 30 -6.69 7.59 -20.27
N PHE A 31 -7.46 8.68 -20.43
CA PHE A 31 -8.07 9.03 -21.71
C PHE A 31 -7.03 9.30 -22.80
N PHE A 32 -6.02 10.14 -22.51
CA PHE A 32 -4.93 10.40 -23.46
C PHE A 32 -4.07 9.15 -23.71
N ALA A 33 -3.80 8.33 -22.69
CA ALA A 33 -3.10 7.06 -22.87
C ALA A 33 -3.86 6.13 -23.83
N LEU A 34 -5.17 6.04 -23.71
CA LEU A 34 -6.01 5.24 -24.62
C LEU A 34 -5.89 5.73 -26.05
N ILE A 35 -6.02 7.05 -26.28
CA ILE A 35 -5.87 7.65 -27.64
C ILE A 35 -4.48 7.35 -28.21
N ILE A 36 -3.42 7.57 -27.44
CA ILE A 36 -2.04 7.31 -27.86
C ILE A 36 -1.86 5.84 -28.22
N THR A 37 -2.39 4.94 -27.41
CA THR A 37 -2.31 3.49 -27.62
C THR A 37 -3.02 3.07 -28.90
N ILE A 38 -4.24 3.56 -29.14
CA ILE A 38 -4.98 3.29 -30.39
C ILE A 38 -4.22 3.82 -31.60
N CYS A 39 -3.74 5.05 -31.55
CA CYS A 39 -2.94 5.65 -32.62
C CYS A 39 -1.67 4.85 -32.91
N PHE A 40 -0.94 4.45 -31.85
CA PHE A 40 0.30 3.69 -31.97
C PHE A 40 0.08 2.35 -32.66
N TYR A 41 -0.89 1.55 -32.21
CA TYR A 41 -1.19 0.25 -32.83
C TYR A 41 -1.75 0.37 -34.22
N SER A 42 -2.55 1.38 -34.50
CA SER A 42 -3.08 1.64 -35.85
C SER A 42 -1.96 2.05 -36.84
N ILE A 43 -1.05 2.95 -36.44
CA ILE A 43 0.11 3.36 -37.26
C ILE A 43 1.04 2.17 -37.52
N ARG A 44 1.30 1.36 -36.49
CA ARG A 44 2.11 0.13 -36.61
C ARG A 44 1.39 -0.99 -37.38
N ARG A 45 0.13 -0.81 -37.75
CA ARG A 45 -0.72 -1.81 -38.43
C ARG A 45 -0.76 -3.18 -37.72
N VAL A 46 -0.64 -3.19 -36.40
CA VAL A 46 -0.73 -4.40 -35.58
C VAL A 46 -2.19 -4.77 -35.36
N LEU A 47 -3.05 -3.76 -35.17
CA LEU A 47 -4.49 -3.91 -34.98
C LEU A 47 -5.22 -2.96 -35.94
N SER A 48 -6.40 -3.39 -36.42
CA SER A 48 -7.29 -2.50 -37.17
C SER A 48 -7.97 -1.51 -36.21
N PHE A 49 -8.39 -0.38 -36.71
CA PHE A 49 -9.16 0.60 -35.95
C PHE A 49 -10.46 -0.02 -35.39
N THR A 50 -11.09 -0.89 -36.18
CA THR A 50 -12.31 -1.64 -35.76
C THR A 50 -12.01 -2.55 -34.56
N ASP A 51 -10.88 -3.26 -34.55
CA ASP A 51 -10.49 -4.13 -33.44
C ASP A 51 -10.25 -3.29 -32.16
N CYS A 52 -9.60 -2.13 -32.29
CA CYS A 52 -9.41 -1.20 -31.18
C CYS A 52 -10.75 -0.70 -30.64
N CYS A 53 -11.70 -0.33 -31.49
CA CYS A 53 -13.02 0.11 -31.06
C CYS A 53 -13.82 -1.02 -30.39
N ASN A 54 -13.73 -2.23 -30.89
CA ASN A 54 -14.40 -3.40 -30.31
C ASN A 54 -13.80 -3.82 -28.95
N SER A 55 -12.53 -3.55 -28.72
CA SER A 55 -11.88 -3.85 -27.43
C SER A 55 -12.34 -2.95 -26.26
N ILE A 56 -12.87 -1.76 -26.54
CA ILE A 56 -13.34 -0.83 -25.52
C ILE A 56 -14.51 -1.39 -24.70
N PRO A 57 -15.60 -1.88 -25.32
CA PRO A 57 -16.70 -2.53 -24.58
C PRO A 57 -16.24 -3.77 -23.81
N GLU A 58 -15.33 -4.57 -24.38
CA GLU A 58 -14.80 -5.76 -23.70
C GLU A 58 -13.96 -5.38 -22.46
N GLY A 59 -13.14 -4.32 -22.57
CA GLY A 59 -12.43 -3.75 -21.42
C GLY A 59 -13.41 -3.25 -20.34
N PHE A 60 -14.51 -2.62 -20.74
CA PHE A 60 -15.54 -2.17 -19.79
C PHE A 60 -16.19 -3.35 -19.05
N LYS A 61 -16.55 -4.41 -19.77
CA LYS A 61 -17.09 -5.64 -19.17
C LYS A 61 -16.10 -6.29 -18.20
N ALA A 62 -14.82 -6.32 -18.54
CA ALA A 62 -13.77 -6.85 -17.67
C ALA A 62 -13.62 -6.07 -16.36
N MET A 63 -13.92 -4.77 -16.36
CA MET A 63 -13.86 -3.92 -15.17
C MET A 63 -15.10 -3.97 -14.26
N VAL A 64 -16.23 -4.52 -14.73
CA VAL A 64 -17.48 -4.57 -13.95
C VAL A 64 -17.29 -5.23 -12.57
N PRO A 65 -16.63 -6.39 -12.42
CA PRO A 65 -16.40 -6.99 -11.11
C PRO A 65 -15.59 -6.08 -10.17
N ALA A 66 -14.55 -5.43 -10.68
CA ALA A 66 -13.73 -4.50 -9.91
C ALA A 66 -14.55 -3.29 -9.43
N ILE A 67 -15.36 -2.70 -10.29
CA ILE A 67 -16.25 -1.57 -9.96
C ILE A 67 -17.25 -1.96 -8.88
N LEU A 68 -17.84 -3.16 -8.95
CA LEU A 68 -18.78 -3.65 -7.94
C LEU A 68 -18.10 -3.82 -6.59
N ILE A 69 -16.92 -4.46 -6.53
CA ILE A 69 -16.18 -4.65 -5.28
C ILE A 69 -15.80 -3.28 -4.69
N LEU A 70 -15.30 -2.35 -5.50
CA LEU A 70 -14.96 -0.99 -5.04
C LEU A 70 -16.18 -0.26 -4.46
N THR A 71 -17.34 -0.35 -5.13
CA THR A 71 -18.57 0.29 -4.65
C THR A 71 -18.97 -0.24 -3.27
N PHE A 72 -18.94 -1.56 -3.09
CA PHE A 72 -19.24 -2.15 -1.78
C PHE A 72 -18.19 -1.83 -0.72
N ALA A 73 -16.89 -1.83 -1.09
CA ALA A 73 -15.81 -1.46 -0.18
C ALA A 73 -15.95 -0.01 0.30
N TRP A 74 -16.25 0.93 -0.56
CA TRP A 74 -16.49 2.34 -0.19
C TRP A 74 -17.73 2.52 0.67
N THR A 75 -18.79 1.77 0.39
CA THR A 75 -19.99 1.75 1.24
C THR A 75 -19.65 1.25 2.64
N LEU A 76 -18.92 0.13 2.75
CA LEU A 76 -18.46 -0.41 4.02
C LEU A 76 -17.59 0.58 4.80
N LYS A 77 -16.65 1.25 4.10
CA LYS A 77 -15.80 2.30 4.68
C LYS A 77 -16.66 3.43 5.29
N THR A 78 -17.62 3.96 4.53
CA THR A 78 -18.51 5.03 5.00
C THR A 78 -19.33 4.59 6.22
N MET A 79 -19.81 3.35 6.23
CA MET A 79 -20.52 2.79 7.39
C MET A 79 -19.60 2.66 8.60
N THR A 80 -18.37 2.20 8.43
CA THR A 80 -17.38 2.08 9.51
C THR A 80 -17.02 3.45 10.10
N GLU A 81 -16.88 4.47 9.27
CA GLU A 81 -16.65 5.85 9.71
C GLU A 81 -17.84 6.38 10.52
N SER A 82 -19.08 6.09 10.13
CA SER A 82 -20.28 6.48 10.85
C SER A 82 -20.45 5.80 12.21
N LEU A 83 -19.80 4.68 12.43
CA LEU A 83 -19.77 3.93 13.70
C LEU A 83 -18.76 4.51 14.72
N GLY A 84 -18.06 5.60 14.39
CA GLY A 84 -17.10 6.21 15.31
C GLY A 84 -15.76 5.49 15.39
N ALA A 85 -15.32 4.86 14.30
CA ALA A 85 -14.05 4.14 14.26
C ALA A 85 -12.85 5.02 14.62
N LYS A 86 -12.90 6.32 14.28
CA LYS A 86 -11.86 7.29 14.62
C LYS A 86 -11.69 7.47 16.12
N GLU A 87 -12.80 7.67 16.82
CA GLU A 87 -12.84 7.88 18.26
C GLU A 87 -12.41 6.64 19.02
N PHE A 88 -12.82 5.47 18.54
CA PHE A 88 -12.41 4.18 19.12
C PHE A 88 -10.89 3.98 18.99
N VAL A 89 -10.32 4.17 17.80
CA VAL A 89 -8.87 4.02 17.56
C VAL A 89 -8.08 5.07 18.34
N ALA A 90 -8.57 6.32 18.39
CA ALA A 90 -7.95 7.38 19.20
C ALA A 90 -7.90 6.99 20.70
N GLY A 91 -8.96 6.39 21.22
CA GLY A 91 -9.01 5.89 22.60
C GLY A 91 -8.01 4.77 22.88
N LEU A 92 -7.83 3.84 21.92
CA LEU A 92 -6.86 2.75 22.06
C LEU A 92 -5.41 3.27 22.07
N VAL A 93 -5.10 4.19 21.18
CA VAL A 93 -3.72 4.68 20.97
C VAL A 93 -3.34 5.75 21.99
N GLY A 94 -4.29 6.58 22.42
CA GLY A 94 -4.05 7.68 23.38
C GLY A 94 -3.64 7.24 24.80
N GLY A 95 -3.85 5.96 25.15
CA GLY A 95 -3.47 5.39 26.44
C GLY A 95 -1.99 4.97 26.57
N VAL A 96 -1.19 5.06 25.50
CA VAL A 96 0.22 4.63 25.50
C VAL A 96 1.10 5.69 26.18
N SER A 97 1.65 5.38 27.36
CA SER A 97 2.50 6.29 28.12
C SER A 97 3.67 5.56 28.80
N GLY A 98 4.67 6.32 29.26
CA GLY A 98 5.82 5.79 30.00
C GLY A 98 6.79 4.98 29.12
N PRO A 99 7.32 3.84 29.62
CA PRO A 99 8.31 3.03 28.91
C PRO A 99 7.81 2.44 27.59
N LEU A 100 6.48 2.33 27.42
CA LEU A 100 5.86 1.87 26.19
C LEU A 100 5.99 2.88 25.03
N LEU A 101 6.40 4.12 25.31
CA LEU A 101 6.58 5.15 24.30
C LEU A 101 7.63 4.75 23.23
N GLY A 102 8.65 3.97 23.61
CA GLY A 102 9.64 3.43 22.67
C GLY A 102 9.06 2.37 21.72
N LEU A 103 7.98 1.67 22.12
CA LEU A 103 7.27 0.71 21.27
C LEU A 103 6.17 1.36 20.41
N PHE A 104 5.88 2.65 20.67
CA PHE A 104 4.78 3.35 20.02
C PHE A 104 4.82 3.28 18.48
N PRO A 105 5.97 3.47 17.79
CA PRO A 105 6.01 3.33 16.33
C PRO A 105 5.60 1.95 15.84
N ALA A 106 6.01 0.88 16.53
CA ALA A 106 5.62 -0.48 16.18
C ALA A 106 4.13 -0.74 16.42
N ILE A 107 3.57 -0.20 17.51
CA ILE A 107 2.14 -0.28 17.81
C ILE A 107 1.34 0.44 16.71
N ILE A 108 1.73 1.66 16.34
CA ILE A 108 1.08 2.43 15.27
C ILE A 108 1.20 1.72 13.91
N PHE A 109 2.34 1.09 13.62
CA PHE A 109 2.51 0.27 12.42
C PHE A 109 1.48 -0.87 12.37
N LEU A 110 1.34 -1.63 13.46
CA LEU A 110 0.39 -2.75 13.54
C LEU A 110 -1.07 -2.29 13.47
N VAL A 111 -1.41 -1.23 14.20
CA VAL A 111 -2.76 -0.63 14.15
C VAL A 111 -3.06 -0.13 12.75
N GLY A 112 -2.11 0.56 12.11
CA GLY A 112 -2.24 1.04 10.74
C GLY A 112 -2.42 -0.11 9.75
N ALA A 113 -1.63 -1.17 9.88
CA ALA A 113 -1.74 -2.35 9.03
C ALA A 113 -3.10 -3.06 9.19
N PHE A 114 -3.54 -3.26 10.43
CA PHE A 114 -4.84 -3.89 10.70
C PHE A 114 -6.01 -3.04 10.19
N LEU A 115 -5.98 -1.74 10.47
CA LEU A 115 -7.05 -0.81 10.08
C LEU A 115 -7.14 -0.70 8.55
N ALA A 116 -6.00 -0.55 7.86
CA ALA A 116 -5.97 -0.48 6.40
C ALA A 116 -6.36 -1.82 5.74
N PHE A 117 -5.98 -2.95 6.34
CA PHE A 117 -6.44 -4.26 5.89
C PHE A 117 -7.97 -4.41 5.99
N ALA A 118 -8.54 -3.97 7.12
CA ALA A 118 -9.98 -4.07 7.38
C ALA A 118 -10.81 -3.10 6.52
N THR A 119 -10.27 -1.92 6.21
CA THR A 119 -10.97 -0.88 5.44
C THR A 119 -10.65 -0.89 3.95
N GLY A 120 -9.57 -1.55 3.54
CA GLY A 120 -9.10 -1.59 2.15
C GLY A 120 -8.59 -0.23 1.65
N THR A 121 -8.11 0.64 2.55
CA THR A 121 -7.60 1.96 2.14
C THR A 121 -6.48 2.47 3.05
N SER A 122 -5.33 2.78 2.46
CA SER A 122 -4.23 3.45 3.16
C SER A 122 -4.56 4.92 3.46
N TRP A 123 -5.20 5.63 2.53
CA TRP A 123 -5.53 7.04 2.68
C TRP A 123 -6.52 7.31 3.82
N GLY A 124 -7.55 6.49 3.97
CA GLY A 124 -8.47 6.57 5.10
C GLY A 124 -7.77 6.36 6.43
N THR A 125 -6.86 5.40 6.48
CA THR A 125 -6.04 5.11 7.67
C THR A 125 -5.10 6.26 8.02
N PHE A 126 -4.46 6.90 7.03
CA PHE A 126 -3.66 8.12 7.24
C PHE A 126 -4.49 9.24 7.87
N GLY A 127 -5.68 9.49 7.32
CA GLY A 127 -6.59 10.52 7.81
C GLY A 127 -7.03 10.32 9.27
N ILE A 128 -7.00 9.08 9.78
CA ILE A 128 -7.33 8.76 11.17
C ILE A 128 -6.08 8.85 12.06
N LEU A 129 -5.00 8.15 11.69
CA LEU A 129 -3.88 7.91 12.60
C LEU A 129 -2.87 9.07 12.63
N ILE A 130 -2.63 9.78 11.51
CA ILE A 130 -1.63 10.86 11.51
C ILE A 130 -2.01 11.99 12.46
N PRO A 131 -3.26 12.51 12.49
CA PRO A 131 -3.66 13.52 13.47
C PRO A 131 -3.49 13.06 14.92
N ILE A 132 -3.74 11.77 15.20
CA ILE A 132 -3.57 11.19 16.54
C ILE A 132 -2.09 11.21 16.94
N VAL A 133 -1.20 10.74 16.05
CA VAL A 133 0.26 10.75 16.26
C VAL A 133 0.77 12.18 16.49
N VAL A 134 0.33 13.13 15.66
CA VAL A 134 0.71 14.53 15.78
C VAL A 134 0.27 15.10 17.15
N ASN A 135 -0.97 14.85 17.57
CA ASN A 135 -1.49 15.32 18.86
C ASN A 135 -0.69 14.75 20.06
N ILE A 136 -0.29 13.47 19.99
CA ILE A 136 0.47 12.83 21.09
C ILE A 136 1.87 13.43 21.23
N PHE A 137 2.54 13.72 20.11
CA PHE A 137 3.92 14.20 20.10
C PHE A 137 4.07 15.71 19.90
N SER A 138 2.97 16.44 19.70
CA SER A 138 2.97 17.89 19.52
C SER A 138 3.59 18.57 20.75
N GLY A 139 4.70 19.28 20.52
CA GLY A 139 5.41 20.00 21.56
C GLY A 139 6.33 19.16 22.47
N THR A 140 6.43 17.84 22.32
CA THR A 140 7.23 16.98 23.19
C THR A 140 8.45 16.37 22.51
N ASN A 141 8.27 15.61 21.42
CA ASN A 141 9.35 14.87 20.77
C ASN A 141 9.17 14.78 19.25
N HIS A 142 9.75 15.73 18.53
CA HIS A 142 9.64 15.83 17.07
C HIS A 142 10.20 14.59 16.34
N THR A 143 11.29 14.00 16.84
CA THR A 143 11.89 12.80 16.23
C THR A 143 10.95 11.60 16.33
N MET A 144 10.33 11.39 17.51
CA MET A 144 9.35 10.32 17.70
C MET A 144 8.09 10.54 16.87
N MET A 145 7.69 11.80 16.70
CA MET A 145 6.57 12.14 15.82
C MET A 145 6.84 11.70 14.37
N ILE A 146 8.00 12.05 13.81
CA ILE A 146 8.38 11.67 12.44
C ILE A 146 8.45 10.14 12.30
N ILE A 147 9.11 9.44 13.24
CA ILE A 147 9.22 7.98 13.20
C ILE A 147 7.82 7.34 13.26
N SER A 148 6.94 7.85 14.12
CA SER A 148 5.58 7.32 14.27
C SER A 148 4.68 7.61 13.08
N ILE A 149 4.82 8.78 12.43
CA ILE A 149 4.14 9.08 11.16
C ILE A 149 4.64 8.12 10.06
N SER A 150 5.95 7.90 9.97
CA SER A 150 6.53 6.93 9.02
C SER A 150 5.98 5.52 9.27
N ALA A 151 5.89 5.11 10.54
CA ALA A 151 5.34 3.80 10.92
C ALA A 151 3.85 3.68 10.56
N CYS A 152 3.07 4.74 10.79
CA CYS A 152 1.67 4.81 10.38
C CYS A 152 1.52 4.63 8.86
N MET A 153 2.30 5.37 8.07
CA MET A 153 2.26 5.28 6.62
C MET A 153 2.66 3.89 6.12
N ALA A 154 3.75 3.34 6.64
CA ALA A 154 4.22 2.01 6.25
C ALA A 154 3.22 0.91 6.63
N GLY A 155 2.66 0.97 7.85
CA GLY A 155 1.64 0.02 8.30
C GLY A 155 0.38 0.09 7.45
N ALA A 156 -0.13 1.29 7.20
CA ALA A 156 -1.32 1.46 6.40
C ALA A 156 -1.13 1.00 4.94
N VAL A 157 0.01 1.29 4.31
CA VAL A 157 0.33 0.78 2.97
C VAL A 157 0.45 -0.75 2.97
N CYS A 158 1.08 -1.33 3.99
CA CYS A 158 1.18 -2.79 4.11
C CYS A 158 -0.19 -3.45 4.24
N GLY A 159 -1.06 -2.93 5.11
CA GLY A 159 -2.41 -3.45 5.30
C GLY A 159 -3.28 -3.32 4.04
N ASP A 160 -3.19 -2.19 3.37
CA ASP A 160 -3.87 -1.93 2.11
C ASP A 160 -3.46 -2.96 1.05
N HIS A 161 -2.16 -3.19 0.85
CA HIS A 161 -1.65 -4.18 -0.10
C HIS A 161 -2.08 -5.62 0.21
N CYS A 162 -2.28 -5.97 1.47
CA CYS A 162 -2.73 -7.29 1.89
C CYS A 162 -4.24 -7.48 1.77
N SER A 163 -5.00 -6.39 1.68
CA SER A 163 -6.46 -6.42 1.74
C SER A 163 -7.09 -6.89 0.44
N PRO A 164 -8.00 -7.88 0.50
CA PRO A 164 -8.76 -8.29 -0.69
C PRO A 164 -9.80 -7.25 -1.14
N ILE A 165 -10.13 -6.29 -0.29
CA ILE A 165 -11.07 -5.21 -0.61
C ILE A 165 -10.37 -3.88 -0.95
N SER A 166 -9.04 -3.90 -1.06
CA SER A 166 -8.25 -2.73 -1.43
C SER A 166 -8.48 -2.35 -2.89
N ASP A 167 -8.67 -1.06 -3.14
CA ASP A 167 -8.80 -0.51 -4.48
C ASP A 167 -7.52 -0.75 -5.30
N THR A 168 -6.35 -0.63 -4.70
CA THR A 168 -5.07 -0.87 -5.38
C THR A 168 -4.92 -2.33 -5.81
N THR A 169 -5.26 -3.29 -4.95
CA THR A 169 -5.19 -4.73 -5.23
C THR A 169 -6.22 -5.15 -6.27
N ILE A 170 -7.45 -4.61 -6.18
CA ILE A 170 -8.53 -4.87 -7.14
C ILE A 170 -8.14 -4.36 -8.52
N MET A 171 -7.68 -3.11 -8.61
CA MET A 171 -7.28 -2.51 -9.89
C MET A 171 -6.06 -3.19 -10.50
N ALA A 172 -5.06 -3.58 -9.69
CA ALA A 172 -3.89 -4.31 -10.16
C ALA A 172 -4.26 -5.67 -10.75
N SER A 173 -5.10 -6.44 -10.06
CA SER A 173 -5.55 -7.75 -10.55
C SER A 173 -6.42 -7.63 -11.80
N ALA A 174 -7.31 -6.65 -11.86
CA ALA A 174 -8.15 -6.39 -13.03
C ALA A 174 -7.31 -5.93 -14.24
N GLY A 175 -6.35 -5.03 -14.03
CA GLY A 175 -5.44 -4.56 -15.07
C GLY A 175 -4.52 -5.66 -15.62
N ALA A 176 -4.07 -6.58 -14.76
CA ALA A 176 -3.29 -7.75 -15.15
C ALA A 176 -4.16 -8.91 -15.69
N GLN A 177 -5.49 -8.78 -15.69
CA GLN A 177 -6.46 -9.83 -16.08
C GLN A 177 -6.22 -11.16 -15.34
N CYS A 178 -5.80 -11.11 -14.10
CA CYS A 178 -5.61 -12.28 -13.25
C CYS A 178 -6.76 -12.43 -12.24
N ASN A 179 -6.92 -13.64 -11.72
CA ASN A 179 -7.91 -13.89 -10.68
C ASN A 179 -7.54 -13.11 -9.41
N HIS A 180 -8.45 -12.26 -8.94
CA HIS A 180 -8.23 -11.37 -7.80
C HIS A 180 -7.81 -12.12 -6.54
N MET A 181 -8.52 -13.20 -6.18
CA MET A 181 -8.19 -13.98 -4.98
C MET A 181 -6.86 -14.72 -5.09
N ASN A 182 -6.50 -15.19 -6.29
CA ASN A 182 -5.17 -15.75 -6.52
C ASN A 182 -4.07 -14.69 -6.36
N HIS A 183 -4.30 -13.47 -6.84
CA HIS A 183 -3.37 -12.37 -6.65
C HIS A 183 -3.15 -12.08 -5.16
N VAL A 184 -4.23 -11.93 -4.39
CA VAL A 184 -4.18 -11.69 -2.94
C VAL A 184 -3.45 -12.84 -2.22
N SER A 185 -3.84 -14.09 -2.46
CA SER A 185 -3.29 -15.25 -1.76
C SER A 185 -1.80 -15.49 -2.06
N THR A 186 -1.34 -15.20 -3.26
CA THR A 186 0.07 -15.33 -3.64
C THR A 186 0.94 -14.17 -3.14
N GLN A 187 0.37 -12.97 -2.99
CA GLN A 187 1.06 -11.80 -2.46
C GLN A 187 1.22 -11.84 -0.94
N LEU A 188 0.22 -12.37 -0.23
CA LEU A 188 0.11 -12.31 1.23
C LEU A 188 1.35 -12.86 1.98
N PRO A 189 1.94 -14.02 1.63
CA PRO A 189 3.12 -14.54 2.34
C PRO A 189 4.33 -13.60 2.28
N TYR A 190 4.54 -12.95 1.13
CA TYR A 190 5.63 -11.98 0.96
C TYR A 190 5.37 -10.71 1.78
N ALA A 191 4.15 -10.21 1.73
CA ALA A 191 3.75 -9.01 2.46
C ALA A 191 3.85 -9.21 3.98
N VAL A 192 3.40 -10.35 4.51
CA VAL A 192 3.50 -10.69 5.94
C VAL A 192 4.95 -10.81 6.39
N LEU A 193 5.82 -11.41 5.57
CA LEU A 193 7.25 -11.49 5.88
C LEU A 193 7.88 -10.09 5.99
N VAL A 194 7.62 -9.23 5.01
CA VAL A 194 8.13 -7.86 5.01
C VAL A 194 7.52 -7.04 6.16
N ALA A 195 6.23 -7.24 6.47
CA ALA A 195 5.57 -6.61 7.61
C ALA A 195 6.22 -6.98 8.95
N ALA A 196 6.57 -8.26 9.15
CA ALA A 196 7.25 -8.70 10.35
C ALA A 196 8.63 -8.03 10.51
N ILE A 197 9.42 -7.97 9.43
CA ILE A 197 10.72 -7.29 9.42
C ILE A 197 10.56 -5.79 9.67
N SER A 198 9.57 -5.14 9.05
CA SER A 198 9.27 -3.73 9.25
C SER A 198 8.85 -3.43 10.69
N CYS A 199 8.01 -4.28 11.28
CA CYS A 199 7.61 -4.15 12.68
C CYS A 199 8.82 -4.20 13.63
N LEU A 200 9.72 -5.17 13.44
CA LEU A 200 10.98 -5.25 14.19
C LEU A 200 11.84 -4.00 14.00
N THR A 201 11.92 -3.50 12.77
CA THR A 201 12.67 -2.27 12.45
C THR A 201 12.06 -1.06 13.16
N TYR A 202 10.74 -0.95 13.27
CA TYR A 202 10.09 0.14 14.01
C TYR A 202 10.23 0.01 15.53
N ILE A 203 10.34 -1.20 16.07
CA ILE A 203 10.74 -1.40 17.48
C ILE A 203 12.13 -0.79 17.70
N ILE A 204 13.10 -1.14 16.86
CA ILE A 204 14.47 -0.62 16.96
C ILE A 204 14.46 0.92 16.81
N ALA A 205 13.72 1.46 15.85
CA ALA A 205 13.62 2.89 15.58
C ALA A 205 13.08 3.69 16.77
N GLY A 206 12.12 3.14 17.51
CA GLY A 206 11.55 3.77 18.69
C GLY A 206 12.55 3.92 19.86
N PHE A 207 13.51 3.00 19.98
CA PHE A 207 14.54 3.07 21.02
C PHE A 207 15.78 3.86 20.56
N VAL A 208 16.24 3.65 19.32
CA VAL A 208 17.46 4.29 18.80
C VAL A 208 17.25 5.77 18.46
N ARG A 209 16.02 6.16 18.12
CA ARG A 209 15.61 7.53 17.77
C ARG A 209 16.46 8.21 16.69
N ASN A 210 17.03 7.40 15.81
CA ASN A 210 17.80 7.84 14.65
C ASN A 210 17.21 7.16 13.40
N PRO A 211 16.86 7.87 12.33
CA PRO A 211 16.21 7.26 11.16
C PRO A 211 17.16 6.39 10.34
N VAL A 212 18.44 6.69 10.33
CA VAL A 212 19.44 6.01 9.47
C VAL A 212 19.79 4.62 9.97
N VAL A 213 20.04 4.49 11.28
CA VAL A 213 20.48 3.21 11.88
C VAL A 213 19.43 2.11 11.74
N PRO A 214 18.15 2.30 12.11
CA PRO A 214 17.11 1.30 11.90
C PRO A 214 16.89 0.97 10.43
N PHE A 215 17.00 1.95 9.52
CA PHE A 215 16.88 1.72 8.10
C PHE A 215 17.95 0.75 7.59
N ILE A 216 19.22 0.98 7.92
CA ILE A 216 20.32 0.09 7.54
C ILE A 216 20.12 -1.31 8.13
N ILE A 217 19.78 -1.40 9.42
CA ILE A 217 19.51 -2.67 10.10
C ILE A 217 18.33 -3.40 9.43
N GLY A 218 17.24 -2.71 9.13
CA GLY A 218 16.07 -3.28 8.45
C GLY A 218 16.40 -3.85 7.06
N VAL A 219 17.18 -3.12 6.27
CA VAL A 219 17.65 -3.58 4.95
C VAL A 219 18.54 -4.82 5.08
N LEU A 220 19.46 -4.83 6.06
CA LEU A 220 20.33 -5.98 6.30
C LEU A 220 19.54 -7.22 6.76
N ILE A 221 18.56 -7.05 7.64
CA ILE A 221 17.66 -8.14 8.07
C ILE A 221 16.87 -8.65 6.87
N LEU A 222 16.34 -7.76 6.02
CA LEU A 222 15.57 -8.14 4.84
C LEU A 222 16.42 -8.98 3.87
N ILE A 223 17.60 -8.50 3.52
CA ILE A 223 18.53 -9.23 2.63
C ILE A 223 18.93 -10.56 3.28
N GLY A 224 19.30 -10.55 4.56
CA GLY A 224 19.66 -11.76 5.30
C GLY A 224 18.54 -12.80 5.31
N THR A 225 17.29 -12.37 5.47
CA THR A 225 16.12 -13.25 5.45
C THR A 225 15.92 -13.87 4.08
N PHE A 226 15.99 -13.11 2.99
CA PHE A 226 15.87 -13.67 1.63
C PHE A 226 17.01 -14.63 1.28
N VAL A 227 18.23 -14.28 1.67
CA VAL A 227 19.38 -15.18 1.48
C VAL A 227 19.19 -16.46 2.31
N GLY A 228 18.78 -16.33 3.57
CA GLY A 228 18.49 -17.48 4.44
C GLY A 228 17.42 -18.41 3.88
N ILE A 229 16.28 -17.85 3.44
CA ILE A 229 15.19 -18.62 2.79
C ILE A 229 15.72 -19.39 1.57
N LYS A 230 16.52 -18.73 0.71
CA LYS A 230 17.12 -19.38 -0.46
C LYS A 230 18.00 -20.58 -0.08
N TYR A 231 18.81 -20.44 0.96
CA TYR A 231 19.67 -21.55 1.43
C TYR A 231 18.86 -22.67 2.07
N ILE A 232 17.81 -22.35 2.86
CA ILE A 232 16.93 -23.34 3.48
C ILE A 232 16.20 -24.16 2.40
N ILE A 233 15.60 -23.50 1.42
CA ILE A 233 14.92 -24.19 0.31
C ILE A 233 15.89 -25.10 -0.44
N LYS A 234 17.10 -24.62 -0.74
CA LYS A 234 18.13 -25.42 -1.43
C LYS A 234 18.53 -26.65 -0.60
N TYR A 235 18.62 -26.51 0.71
CA TYR A 235 18.95 -27.59 1.62
C TYR A 235 17.86 -28.66 1.66
N ILE A 236 16.60 -28.25 1.84
CA ILE A 236 15.42 -29.15 1.86
C ILE A 236 15.32 -29.92 0.54
N THR A 237 15.37 -29.24 -0.60
CA THR A 237 15.29 -29.89 -1.93
C THR A 237 16.42 -30.87 -2.17
N ARG A 238 17.60 -30.65 -1.57
CA ARG A 238 18.74 -31.57 -1.69
C ARG A 238 18.58 -32.82 -0.83
N THR A 239 17.96 -32.65 0.35
CA THR A 239 17.67 -33.77 1.27
C THR A 239 16.56 -34.65 0.71
N ASP A 240 15.51 -34.08 0.14
CA ASP A 240 14.43 -34.84 -0.48
C ASP A 240 14.90 -35.68 -1.64
N LYS A 241 15.76 -35.13 -2.53
CA LYS A 241 16.38 -35.90 -3.63
C LYS A 241 17.31 -36.99 -3.16
N ALA A 242 17.99 -36.80 -2.03
CA ALA A 242 18.85 -37.85 -1.47
C ALA A 242 18.04 -38.99 -0.86
N ASN A 243 16.88 -38.71 -0.28
CA ASN A 243 15.97 -39.71 0.26
C ASN A 243 15.26 -40.50 -0.85
N GLU A 244 14.81 -39.85 -1.94
CA GLU A 244 14.24 -40.52 -3.12
C GLU A 244 15.23 -41.46 -3.85
N GLN A 245 16.55 -41.24 -3.72
CA GLN A 245 17.57 -42.11 -4.30
C GLN A 245 17.99 -43.26 -3.38
N ALA A 246 17.56 -43.25 -2.12
CA ALA A 246 17.86 -44.25 -1.12
C ALA A 246 16.72 -45.27 -0.92
N GLU A 247 15.53 -45.01 -1.48
CA GLU A 247 14.41 -45.96 -1.62
C GLU A 247 14.48 -46.68 -2.98
#